data_5348d5a0daa35f27232f941f3f71b1c4
#
_entry.id   5348d5a0daa35f27232f941f3f71b1c4
#
_cell.length_a   1.000
_cell.length_b   1.000
_cell.length_c   1.000
_cell.angle_alpha   90.00
_cell.angle_beta   90.00
_cell.angle_gamma   90.00
#
_symmetry.space_group_name_H-M   'P 1'
#
loop_
_entity.id
_entity.type
_entity.pdbx_description
1 polymer ?
#
loop_
_entity_poly.entity_id
_entity_poly.type
_entity_poly.pdbx_seq_one_letter_code
_entity_poly.pdbx_strand_id
1 'polypeptide(L)'
;MIKRISNQRPEVRENVRGGIGALDFVNIFEKDELSGKANMFAEVTLKPGDTIGEHPHGTEGEIYIVKSGTATVTDCGKTFELGVGDAMWTTGGETHSVANKTSENLVIYAIVLP
;
A
#
# COMPACT_ATOMS: atom_id res chain seq x y z
N MET A 1 -19.30 -12.38 -2.24
CA MET A 1 -18.56 -13.09 -3.31
C MET A 1 -17.27 -13.69 -2.76
N ILE A 2 -16.78 -14.75 -3.40
CA ILE A 2 -15.47 -15.33 -3.10
C ILE A 2 -14.53 -14.99 -4.25
N LYS A 3 -13.33 -14.52 -3.92
CA LYS A 3 -12.32 -14.18 -4.92
C LYS A 3 -11.08 -15.05 -4.71
N ARG A 4 -10.94 -16.10 -5.48
CA ARG A 4 -9.76 -16.98 -5.44
C ARG A 4 -8.54 -16.22 -5.93
N ILE A 5 -7.36 -16.58 -5.43
CA ILE A 5 -6.10 -15.91 -5.82
C ILE A 5 -5.89 -15.95 -7.34
N SER A 6 -6.30 -17.03 -8.00
CA SER A 6 -6.20 -17.16 -9.47
C SER A 6 -7.03 -16.15 -10.25
N ASN A 7 -8.00 -15.50 -9.60
CA ASN A 7 -8.86 -14.49 -10.19
C ASN A 7 -8.53 -13.06 -9.73
N GLN A 8 -7.51 -12.92 -8.88
CA GLN A 8 -7.01 -11.62 -8.47
C GLN A 8 -6.06 -11.10 -9.55
N ARG A 9 -6.02 -9.80 -9.76
CA ARG A 9 -5.31 -9.21 -10.88
C ARG A 9 -3.93 -8.73 -10.49
N PRO A 10 -2.85 -9.39 -10.97
CA PRO A 10 -1.48 -8.90 -10.76
C PRO A 10 -1.19 -7.70 -11.65
N GLU A 11 -0.36 -6.79 -11.15
CA GLU A 11 0.03 -5.58 -11.86
C GLU A 11 1.39 -5.13 -11.32
N VAL A 12 2.26 -4.64 -12.19
CA VAL A 12 3.52 -4.03 -11.79
C VAL A 12 3.39 -2.53 -12.02
N ARG A 13 3.72 -1.74 -11.00
CA ARG A 13 3.76 -0.28 -11.10
C ARG A 13 5.16 0.22 -10.76
N GLU A 14 5.73 1.03 -11.65
CA GLU A 14 7.04 1.62 -11.46
C GLU A 14 6.94 3.01 -10.86
N ASN A 15 7.89 3.34 -9.99
CA ASN A 15 8.05 4.67 -9.40
C ASN A 15 6.74 5.24 -8.82
N VAL A 16 6.06 4.43 -8.02
CA VAL A 16 4.77 4.78 -7.43
C VAL A 16 4.89 6.07 -6.62
N ARG A 17 4.11 7.08 -6.99
CA ARG A 17 4.13 8.41 -6.35
C ARG A 17 5.53 9.04 -6.32
N GLY A 18 6.35 8.80 -7.35
CA GLY A 18 7.72 9.28 -7.40
C GLY A 18 8.70 8.47 -6.55
N GLY A 19 8.29 7.31 -6.06
CA GLY A 19 9.14 6.40 -5.30
C GLY A 19 10.12 5.63 -6.17
N ILE A 20 10.80 4.68 -5.56
CA ILE A 20 11.86 3.87 -6.17
C ILE A 20 11.37 2.46 -6.38
N GLY A 21 11.67 1.92 -7.56
CA GLY A 21 11.50 0.51 -7.87
C GLY A 21 10.17 0.17 -8.55
N ALA A 22 10.10 -1.09 -8.99
CA ALA A 22 8.92 -1.67 -9.60
C ALA A 22 8.21 -2.51 -8.53
N LEU A 23 7.03 -2.07 -8.11
CA LEU A 23 6.27 -2.74 -7.07
C LEU A 23 5.31 -3.74 -7.67
N ASP A 24 5.18 -4.91 -7.03
CA ASP A 24 4.21 -5.92 -7.41
C ASP A 24 2.90 -5.67 -6.66
N PHE A 25 1.84 -5.39 -7.40
CA PHE A 25 0.49 -5.26 -6.88
C PHE A 25 -0.30 -6.52 -7.23
N VAL A 26 -1.11 -6.97 -6.28
CA VAL A 26 -2.17 -7.94 -6.55
C VAL A 26 -3.47 -7.27 -6.13
N ASN A 27 -4.26 -6.88 -7.11
CA ASN A 27 -5.58 -6.28 -6.85
C ASN A 27 -6.53 -7.41 -6.46
N ILE A 28 -6.85 -7.49 -5.17
CA ILE A 28 -7.66 -8.58 -4.61
C ILE A 28 -9.10 -8.42 -5.04
N PHE A 29 -9.65 -7.23 -4.83
CA PHE A 29 -10.98 -6.85 -5.28
C PHE A 29 -10.89 -5.61 -6.14
N GLU A 30 -11.71 -5.55 -7.19
CA GLU A 30 -11.85 -4.37 -8.04
C GLU A 30 -12.91 -3.43 -7.45
N LYS A 31 -12.81 -2.16 -7.79
CA LYS A 31 -13.74 -1.12 -7.31
C LYS A 31 -15.20 -1.50 -7.56
N ASP A 32 -15.50 -1.99 -8.76
CA ASP A 32 -16.89 -2.36 -9.13
C ASP A 32 -17.39 -3.55 -8.32
N GLU A 33 -16.51 -4.50 -8.01
CA GLU A 33 -16.86 -5.65 -7.18
C GLU A 33 -17.26 -5.24 -5.76
N LEU A 34 -16.71 -4.14 -5.28
CA LEU A 34 -16.98 -3.58 -3.95
C LEU A 34 -18.09 -2.51 -3.97
N SER A 35 -18.81 -2.38 -5.09
CA SER A 35 -19.85 -1.36 -5.24
C SER A 35 -19.35 0.06 -4.95
N GLY A 36 -18.11 0.34 -5.34
CA GLY A 36 -17.47 1.65 -5.14
C GLY A 36 -17.09 1.97 -3.70
N LYS A 37 -17.18 1.02 -2.77
CA LYS A 37 -16.87 1.27 -1.34
C LYS A 37 -15.38 1.32 -1.04
N ALA A 38 -14.55 0.81 -1.95
CA ALA A 38 -13.12 1.05 -1.96
C ALA A 38 -12.68 1.30 -3.40
N ASN A 39 -11.74 2.20 -3.59
CA ASN A 39 -11.18 2.50 -4.91
C ASN A 39 -10.05 1.56 -5.28
N MET A 40 -9.36 1.03 -4.28
CA MET A 40 -8.32 0.02 -4.43
C MET A 40 -8.32 -0.89 -3.22
N PHE A 41 -8.10 -2.17 -3.44
CA PHE A 41 -7.92 -3.17 -2.39
C PHE A 41 -6.86 -4.15 -2.88
N ALA A 42 -5.61 -3.92 -2.50
CA ALA A 42 -4.48 -4.64 -3.07
C ALA A 42 -3.49 -5.11 -2.02
N GLU A 43 -2.78 -6.18 -2.36
CA GLU A 43 -1.55 -6.59 -1.69
C GLU A 43 -0.39 -6.00 -2.49
N VAL A 44 0.54 -5.34 -1.81
CA VAL A 44 1.68 -4.68 -2.44
C VAL A 44 2.97 -5.23 -1.88
N THR A 45 3.87 -5.67 -2.75
CA THR A 45 5.19 -6.14 -2.37
C THR A 45 6.24 -5.12 -2.74
N LEU A 46 7.02 -4.71 -1.74
CA LEU A 46 8.19 -3.85 -1.90
C LEU A 46 9.44 -4.69 -1.63
N LYS A 47 10.30 -4.83 -2.64
CA LYS A 47 11.59 -5.48 -2.48
C LYS A 47 12.54 -4.56 -1.70
N PRO A 48 13.68 -5.09 -1.20
CA PRO A 48 14.67 -4.23 -0.53
C PRO A 48 15.01 -2.99 -1.34
N GLY A 49 14.89 -1.82 -0.72
CA GLY A 49 15.14 -0.52 -1.34
C GLY A 49 13.97 0.11 -2.08
N ASP A 50 12.89 -0.61 -2.30
CA ASP A 50 11.70 -0.06 -2.95
C ASP A 50 10.96 0.90 -2.03
N THR A 51 10.32 1.91 -2.62
CA THR A 51 9.54 2.89 -1.88
C THR A 51 8.26 3.29 -2.62
N ILE A 52 7.26 3.68 -1.85
CA ILE A 52 6.15 4.50 -2.32
C ILE A 52 6.47 5.92 -1.87
N GLY A 53 6.58 6.86 -2.82
CA GLY A 53 6.99 8.23 -2.53
C GLY A 53 5.99 8.97 -1.65
N GLU A 54 6.48 9.98 -0.95
CA GLU A 54 5.63 10.83 -0.12
C GLU A 54 4.60 11.57 -0.99
N HIS A 55 3.34 11.48 -0.61
CA HIS A 55 2.27 12.12 -1.34
C HIS A 55 1.11 12.44 -0.40
N PRO A 56 0.39 13.54 -0.69
CA PRO A 56 -0.83 13.85 0.05
C PRO A 56 -2.00 13.02 -0.49
N HIS A 57 -2.96 12.72 0.38
CA HIS A 57 -4.26 12.25 -0.02
C HIS A 57 -5.20 13.44 -0.20
N GLY A 58 -5.98 13.43 -1.30
CA GLY A 58 -7.01 14.44 -1.55
C GLY A 58 -8.23 14.18 -0.67
N THR A 59 -9.32 13.70 -1.26
CA THR A 59 -10.54 13.34 -0.51
C THR A 59 -10.54 11.89 -0.06
N GLU A 60 -9.65 11.06 -0.63
CA GLU A 60 -9.54 9.65 -0.30
C GLU A 60 -8.79 9.42 1.00
N GLY A 61 -9.12 8.33 1.70
CA GLY A 61 -8.31 7.82 2.78
C GLY A 61 -7.62 6.51 2.37
N GLU A 62 -6.52 6.17 3.04
CA GLU A 62 -5.82 4.92 2.77
C GLU A 62 -5.44 4.19 4.04
N ILE A 63 -5.61 2.88 4.01
CA ILE A 63 -5.17 1.97 5.06
C ILE A 63 -3.99 1.17 4.54
N TYR A 64 -2.91 1.12 5.32
CA TYR A 64 -1.84 0.14 5.15
C TYR A 64 -1.84 -0.82 6.32
N ILE A 65 -1.68 -2.11 6.04
CA ILE A 65 -1.51 -3.15 7.06
C ILE A 65 -0.29 -3.97 6.66
N VAL A 66 0.67 -4.13 7.56
CA VAL A 66 1.85 -4.94 7.29
C VAL A 66 1.51 -6.41 7.42
N LYS A 67 1.67 -7.16 6.33
CA LYS A 67 1.46 -8.61 6.27
C LYS A 67 2.75 -9.37 6.55
N SER A 68 3.89 -8.86 6.05
CA SER A 68 5.18 -9.53 6.14
C SER A 68 6.30 -8.50 6.03
N GLY A 69 7.36 -8.66 6.79
CA GLY A 69 8.51 -7.75 6.79
C GLY A 69 8.32 -6.56 7.71
N THR A 70 9.12 -5.52 7.49
CA THR A 70 9.10 -4.28 8.29
C THR A 70 9.01 -3.08 7.35
N ALA A 71 8.05 -2.22 7.60
CA ALA A 71 7.86 -0.99 6.84
C ALA A 71 8.43 0.20 7.59
N THR A 72 9.16 1.05 6.89
CA THR A 72 9.49 2.39 7.38
C THR A 72 8.51 3.36 6.72
N VAL A 73 7.66 3.98 7.52
CA VAL A 73 6.62 4.88 7.02
C VAL A 73 6.84 6.29 7.51
N THR A 74 6.38 7.27 6.75
CA THR A 74 6.18 8.61 7.26
C THR A 74 4.69 8.88 7.39
N ASP A 75 4.33 9.60 8.44
CA ASP A 75 2.96 10.04 8.71
C ASP A 75 3.04 11.52 9.08
N CYS A 76 2.60 12.38 8.17
CA CYS A 76 2.69 13.83 8.32
C CYS A 76 4.09 14.30 8.74
N GLY A 77 5.12 13.78 8.06
CA GLY A 77 6.51 14.16 8.27
C GLY A 77 7.23 13.46 9.42
N LYS A 78 6.54 12.60 10.16
CA LYS A 78 7.16 11.80 11.23
C LYS A 78 7.41 10.38 10.73
N THR A 79 8.55 9.81 11.10
CA THR A 79 8.99 8.48 10.65
C THR A 79 8.73 7.45 11.75
N PHE A 80 8.16 6.31 11.34
CA PHE A 80 7.87 5.17 12.21
C PHE A 80 8.27 3.87 11.54
N GLU A 81 8.60 2.85 12.34
CA GLU A 81 8.70 1.48 11.87
C GLU A 81 7.44 0.72 12.23
N LEU A 82 6.87 -0.01 11.26
CA LEU A 82 5.72 -0.87 11.44
C LEU A 82 6.12 -2.31 11.22
N GLY A 83 5.78 -3.17 12.16
CA GLY A 83 5.95 -4.63 12.05
C GLY A 83 4.66 -5.32 11.62
N VAL A 84 4.74 -6.65 11.50
CA VAL A 84 3.61 -7.50 11.08
C VAL A 84 2.38 -7.25 11.97
N GLY A 85 1.25 -6.98 11.34
CA GLY A 85 -0.02 -6.70 11.99
C GLY A 85 -0.25 -5.23 12.33
N ASP A 86 0.78 -4.39 12.28
CA ASP A 86 0.62 -2.96 12.49
C ASP A 86 -0.11 -2.32 11.32
N ALA A 87 -0.90 -1.30 11.60
CA ALA A 87 -1.71 -0.62 10.62
C ALA A 87 -1.56 0.90 10.70
N MET A 88 -1.83 1.55 9.56
CA MET A 88 -1.75 2.99 9.41
C MET A 88 -2.99 3.48 8.67
N TRP A 89 -3.58 4.57 9.15
CA TRP A 89 -4.69 5.24 8.49
C TRP A 89 -4.26 6.66 8.11
N THR A 90 -4.43 6.99 6.83
CA THR A 90 -4.14 8.34 6.31
C THR A 90 -5.42 8.90 5.71
N THR A 91 -5.83 10.06 6.20
CA THR A 91 -7.04 10.73 5.70
C THR A 91 -6.69 11.83 4.69
N GLY A 92 -7.70 12.41 4.09
CA GLY A 92 -7.53 13.50 3.15
C GLY A 92 -6.78 14.69 3.76
N GLY A 93 -5.85 15.25 3.00
CA GLY A 93 -4.98 16.35 3.42
C GLY A 93 -3.72 15.94 4.16
N GLU A 94 -3.65 14.72 4.65
CA GLU A 94 -2.44 14.19 5.28
C GLU A 94 -1.48 13.59 4.25
N THR A 95 -0.19 13.55 4.57
CA THR A 95 0.83 12.96 3.71
C THR A 95 1.38 11.68 4.32
N HIS A 96 1.78 10.74 3.47
CA HIS A 96 2.47 9.53 3.91
C HIS A 96 3.45 9.03 2.86
N SER A 97 4.32 8.13 3.29
CA SER A 97 5.22 7.36 2.42
C SER A 97 5.49 5.99 3.04
N VAL A 98 6.00 5.07 2.22
CA VAL A 98 6.44 3.74 2.68
C VAL A 98 7.77 3.42 2.04
N ALA A 99 8.69 2.87 2.83
CA ALA A 99 9.98 2.37 2.34
C ALA A 99 10.29 1.00 2.94
N ASN A 100 10.90 0.15 2.12
CA ASN A 100 11.51 -1.08 2.61
C ASN A 100 13.02 -0.86 2.77
N LYS A 101 13.46 -0.63 3.99
CA LYS A 101 14.87 -0.41 4.33
C LYS A 101 15.57 -1.68 4.82
N THR A 102 14.93 -2.83 4.66
CA THR A 102 15.47 -4.13 5.13
C THR A 102 15.97 -4.96 3.97
N SER A 103 16.55 -6.12 4.27
CA SER A 103 17.01 -7.08 3.26
C SER A 103 15.95 -8.11 2.89
N GLU A 104 14.77 -8.06 3.52
CA GLU A 104 13.63 -8.94 3.26
C GLU A 104 12.56 -8.21 2.48
N ASN A 105 11.71 -8.96 1.76
CA ASN A 105 10.55 -8.33 1.12
C ASN A 105 9.58 -7.80 2.16
N LEU A 106 9.00 -6.65 1.86
CA LEU A 106 7.90 -6.07 2.62
C LEU A 106 6.61 -6.31 1.85
N VAL A 107 5.61 -6.88 2.52
CA VAL A 107 4.28 -7.07 1.95
C VAL A 107 3.27 -6.34 2.81
N ILE A 108 2.51 -5.46 2.19
CA ILE A 108 1.45 -4.70 2.84
C ILE A 108 0.12 -4.91 2.12
N TYR A 109 -0.98 -4.77 2.84
CA TYR A 109 -2.28 -4.51 2.22
C TYR A 109 -2.45 -3.00 2.11
N ALA A 110 -2.91 -2.55 0.95
CA ALA A 110 -3.21 -1.15 0.68
C ALA A 110 -4.68 -1.05 0.27
N ILE A 111 -5.45 -0.29 1.03
CA ILE A 111 -6.87 -0.13 0.81
C ILE A 111 -7.16 1.37 0.71
N VAL A 112 -7.62 1.80 -0.46
CA VAL A 112 -7.99 3.19 -0.71
C VAL A 112 -9.49 3.33 -0.64
N LEU A 113 -9.96 4.17 0.27
CA LEU A 113 -11.39 4.47 0.48
C LEU A 113 -11.74 5.81 -0.16
N PRO A 114 -12.94 5.92 -0.77
CA PRO A 114 -13.38 7.16 -1.39
C PRO A 114 -13.64 8.29 -0.39
#